data_59abfd60228082e69d1dc2b3550f2541
#
_entry.id   59abfd60228082e69d1dc2b3550f2541
#
_cell.length_a   1.000
_cell.length_b   1.000
_cell.length_c   1.000
_cell.angle_alpha   90.00
_cell.angle_beta   90.00
_cell.angle_gamma   90.00
#
_symmetry.space_group_name_H-M   'P 1'
#
loop_
_entity.id
_entity.type
_entity.pdbx_description
1 polymer ?
#
loop_
_entity_poly.entity_id
_entity_poly.type
_entity_poly.pdbx_seq_one_letter_code
_entity_poly.pdbx_strand_id
1 'polypeptide(L)'
;EIEGFRFSPDGKKVLLIKSLPYHGTIKKNPSDLPKASGRLITDMNYRHWDHYVETIAHPFVAEVTANGISKNDIDIIEGEPYESPLAPFGGIEQFDWSKDSKQIAYTCRKKEGVKYAVSTDSDIFLYNLETKKTVNLCKPADYVEPEIDMTKTLRNQKVNHQDGDFNVGYDVNPKFSPDGKYIAWQSMKHDGYESDRNRLCVYEFSTGKKTYVAEQFDSNVDDYVWAPNSKDLYFIGC
;
A
#
# COMPACT_ATOMS: atom_id res chain seq x y z
N GLU A 1 0.41 -4.44 19.01
CA GLU A 1 1.67 -3.66 18.90
C GLU A 1 1.47 -2.52 17.91
N ILE A 2 2.13 -1.36 18.13
CA ILE A 2 2.11 -0.23 17.21
C ILE A 2 3.46 -0.23 16.51
N GLU A 3 3.45 -0.34 15.18
CA GLU A 3 4.65 -0.43 14.34
C GLU A 3 5.04 0.93 13.76
N GLY A 4 4.12 1.89 13.72
CA GLY A 4 4.35 3.24 13.24
C GLY A 4 3.18 4.16 13.50
N PHE A 5 3.42 5.46 13.40
CA PHE A 5 2.35 6.46 13.54
C PHE A 5 2.66 7.74 12.78
N ARG A 6 1.59 8.47 12.42
CA ARG A 6 1.69 9.80 11.79
C ARG A 6 0.50 10.66 12.19
N PHE A 7 0.74 11.83 12.78
CA PHE A 7 -0.31 12.79 13.11
C PHE A 7 -0.90 13.43 11.84
N SER A 8 -2.19 13.73 11.89
CA SER A 8 -2.84 14.57 10.87
C SER A 8 -2.30 16.00 10.93
N PRO A 9 -2.33 16.75 9.81
CA PRO A 9 -1.85 18.13 9.76
C PRO A 9 -2.49 19.07 10.81
N ASP A 10 -3.76 18.85 11.16
CA ASP A 10 -4.49 19.62 12.18
C ASP A 10 -4.21 19.16 13.62
N GLY A 11 -3.43 18.09 13.80
CA GLY A 11 -3.08 17.51 15.10
C GLY A 11 -4.22 16.83 15.86
N LYS A 12 -5.40 16.68 15.24
CA LYS A 12 -6.59 16.11 15.91
C LYS A 12 -6.74 14.62 15.75
N LYS A 13 -6.01 14.02 14.82
CA LYS A 13 -6.03 12.58 14.55
C LYS A 13 -4.62 12.03 14.44
N VAL A 14 -4.51 10.74 14.62
CA VAL A 14 -3.27 10.01 14.39
C VAL A 14 -3.57 8.75 13.61
N LEU A 15 -2.77 8.50 12.58
CA LEU A 15 -2.69 7.21 11.90
C LEU A 15 -1.76 6.32 12.72
N LEU A 16 -2.18 5.08 12.94
CA LEU A 16 -1.45 4.05 13.68
C LEU A 16 -1.34 2.81 12.80
N ILE A 17 -0.16 2.23 12.70
CA ILE A 17 0.02 0.91 12.07
C ILE A 17 -0.06 -0.14 13.17
N LYS A 18 -1.00 -1.08 13.05
CA LYS A 18 -1.21 -2.15 14.04
C LYS A 18 -1.25 -3.51 13.36
N SER A 19 -0.62 -4.49 14.00
CA SER A 19 -0.68 -5.89 13.57
C SER A 19 -2.00 -6.54 13.98
N LEU A 20 -2.66 -7.18 13.02
CA LEU A 20 -3.84 -8.02 13.22
C LEU A 20 -3.54 -9.48 12.89
N PRO A 21 -4.23 -10.46 13.52
CA PRO A 21 -4.09 -11.86 13.15
C PRO A 21 -4.44 -12.11 11.68
N TYR A 22 -3.57 -12.80 10.95
CA TYR A 22 -3.83 -13.21 9.58
C TYR A 22 -4.67 -14.49 9.55
N HIS A 23 -5.78 -14.48 8.82
CA HIS A 23 -6.76 -15.57 8.80
C HIS A 23 -6.29 -16.84 8.07
N GLY A 24 -5.28 -16.73 7.21
CA GLY A 24 -4.71 -17.87 6.45
C GLY A 24 -3.88 -18.85 7.28
N THR A 25 -3.59 -18.51 8.54
CA THR A 25 -2.82 -19.38 9.44
C THR A 25 -3.63 -19.72 10.69
N ILE A 26 -3.93 -20.97 10.88
CA ILE A 26 -4.66 -21.45 12.04
C ILE A 26 -3.67 -22.14 13.00
N LYS A 27 -3.43 -21.54 14.16
CA LYS A 27 -2.83 -22.25 15.29
C LYS A 27 -3.90 -23.14 15.91
N LYS A 28 -3.92 -24.42 15.56
CA LYS A 28 -4.68 -25.42 16.27
C LYS A 28 -3.73 -26.22 17.15
N ASN A 29 -3.69 -25.89 18.43
CA ASN A 29 -3.26 -26.87 19.41
C ASN A 29 -4.45 -27.75 19.72
N PRO A 30 -4.44 -29.04 19.33
CA PRO A 30 -5.45 -29.97 19.81
C PRO A 30 -5.50 -29.94 21.34
N SER A 31 -6.70 -30.02 21.91
CA SER A 31 -6.89 -29.93 23.37
C SER A 31 -6.13 -31.01 24.15
N ASP A 32 -5.82 -32.12 23.50
CA ASP A 32 -5.06 -33.27 24.02
C ASP A 32 -3.54 -33.14 23.80
N LEU A 33 -3.09 -32.16 23.01
CA LEU A 33 -1.68 -31.92 22.71
C LEU A 33 -1.29 -30.44 22.96
N PRO A 34 -1.35 -29.96 24.20
CA PRO A 34 -1.19 -28.54 24.51
C PRO A 34 0.23 -28.01 24.24
N LYS A 35 1.21 -28.90 24.09
CA LYS A 35 2.60 -28.56 23.75
C LYS A 35 2.91 -28.69 22.26
N ALA A 36 1.95 -29.07 21.43
CA ALA A 36 2.17 -29.18 20.00
C ALA A 36 2.38 -27.79 19.39
N SER A 37 3.45 -27.65 18.60
CA SER A 37 3.80 -26.43 17.88
C SER A 37 3.34 -26.46 16.41
N GLY A 38 2.55 -27.45 16.03
CA GLY A 38 2.05 -27.61 14.67
C GLY A 38 1.14 -26.44 14.25
N ARG A 39 1.25 -26.05 12.99
CA ARG A 39 0.40 -25.05 12.35
C ARG A 39 -0.37 -25.69 11.21
N LEU A 40 -1.64 -25.37 11.07
CA LEU A 40 -2.43 -25.68 9.88
C LEU A 40 -2.41 -24.44 8.97
N ILE A 41 -1.75 -24.57 7.83
CA ILE A 41 -1.68 -23.51 6.83
C ILE A 41 -2.73 -23.85 5.76
N THR A 42 -3.69 -22.96 5.58
CA THR A 42 -4.76 -23.10 4.59
C THR A 42 -4.51 -22.28 3.33
N ASP A 43 -3.55 -21.38 3.40
CA ASP A 43 -3.14 -20.54 2.29
C ASP A 43 -1.61 -20.35 2.32
N MET A 44 -0.99 -20.34 1.12
CA MET A 44 0.44 -20.10 0.99
C MET A 44 0.70 -18.60 0.86
N ASN A 45 0.66 -17.91 2.00
CA ASN A 45 1.05 -16.51 2.04
C ASN A 45 2.57 -16.41 2.23
N TYR A 46 3.30 -16.68 1.16
CA TYR A 46 4.74 -16.43 1.12
C TYR A 46 4.95 -14.94 0.88
N ARG A 47 5.46 -14.29 1.89
CA ARG A 47 6.13 -13.01 1.71
C ARG A 47 7.59 -13.26 1.48
N HIS A 48 8.27 -12.23 1.09
CA HIS A 48 9.63 -12.30 0.60
C HIS A 48 10.60 -13.02 1.52
N TRP A 49 10.39 -13.79 2.46
CA TRP A 49 11.42 -14.49 3.27
C TRP A 49 10.82 -15.63 4.08
N ASP A 50 11.56 -16.18 4.96
CA ASP A 50 11.44 -17.50 5.55
C ASP A 50 10.56 -17.60 6.80
N HIS A 51 9.75 -16.61 7.10
CA HIS A 51 8.89 -16.67 8.27
C HIS A 51 7.40 -16.74 7.94
N TYR A 52 6.68 -17.38 8.84
CA TYR A 52 5.22 -17.48 8.70
C TYR A 52 4.57 -16.12 8.87
N VAL A 53 3.54 -15.87 8.07
CA VAL A 53 2.67 -14.73 8.26
C VAL A 53 1.61 -15.07 9.29
N GLU A 54 1.82 -14.67 10.53
CA GLU A 54 0.85 -14.82 11.63
C GLU A 54 -0.01 -13.59 11.80
N THR A 55 0.52 -12.44 11.40
CA THR A 55 -0.16 -11.14 11.48
C THR A 55 0.07 -10.35 10.20
N ILE A 56 -0.86 -9.45 9.90
CA ILE A 56 -0.77 -8.44 8.85
C ILE A 56 -0.92 -7.05 9.46
N ALA A 57 -0.24 -6.09 8.87
CA ALA A 57 -0.34 -4.70 9.31
C ALA A 57 -1.56 -4.02 8.69
N HIS A 58 -2.34 -3.33 9.52
CA HIS A 58 -3.45 -2.48 9.10
C HIS A 58 -3.28 -1.05 9.60
N PRO A 59 -3.69 -0.06 8.81
CA PRO A 59 -3.72 1.34 9.21
C PRO A 59 -5.01 1.69 9.97
N PHE A 60 -4.84 2.24 11.16
CA PHE A 60 -5.94 2.69 12.02
C PHE A 60 -5.89 4.20 12.21
N VAL A 61 -7.05 4.81 12.33
CA VAL A 61 -7.18 6.24 12.67
C VAL A 61 -7.83 6.40 14.02
N ALA A 62 -7.16 7.12 14.91
CA ALA A 62 -7.67 7.48 16.22
C ALA A 62 -7.73 8.98 16.41
N GLU A 63 -8.68 9.46 17.22
CA GLU A 63 -8.76 10.86 17.65
C GLU A 63 -7.68 11.17 18.70
N VAL A 64 -7.08 12.34 18.60
CA VAL A 64 -6.18 12.90 19.61
C VAL A 64 -6.99 13.82 20.52
N THR A 65 -6.98 13.52 21.81
CA THR A 65 -7.74 14.25 22.84
C THR A 65 -6.81 14.86 23.90
N ALA A 66 -7.33 15.70 24.75
CA ALA A 66 -6.57 16.24 25.89
C ALA A 66 -6.06 15.15 26.85
N ASN A 67 -6.70 13.96 26.83
CA ASN A 67 -6.35 12.83 27.68
C ASN A 67 -5.46 11.79 26.94
N GLY A 68 -4.99 12.11 25.75
CA GLY A 68 -4.19 11.23 24.90
C GLY A 68 -4.95 10.71 23.69
N ILE A 69 -4.46 9.60 23.12
CA ILE A 69 -5.04 8.98 21.93
C ILE A 69 -6.27 8.17 22.34
N SER A 70 -7.38 8.35 21.61
CA SER A 70 -8.62 7.58 21.81
C SER A 70 -8.37 6.08 21.58
N LYS A 71 -9.03 5.25 22.39
CA LYS A 71 -9.03 3.80 22.19
C LYS A 71 -10.03 3.34 21.12
N ASN A 72 -10.94 4.23 20.72
CA ASN A 72 -11.89 3.98 19.63
C ASN A 72 -11.24 4.44 18.32
N ASP A 73 -10.51 3.54 17.70
CA ASP A 73 -9.89 3.78 16.41
C ASP A 73 -10.66 3.06 15.28
N ILE A 74 -10.45 3.53 14.07
CA ILE A 74 -11.10 3.04 12.86
C ILE A 74 -10.04 2.36 12.02
N ASP A 75 -10.22 1.09 11.73
CA ASP A 75 -9.43 0.38 10.70
C ASP A 75 -9.91 0.85 9.33
N ILE A 76 -9.04 1.49 8.53
CA ILE A 76 -9.44 2.05 7.23
C ILE A 76 -9.53 1.00 6.11
N ILE A 77 -9.07 -0.22 6.37
CA ILE A 77 -9.21 -1.39 5.50
C ILE A 77 -9.92 -2.55 6.22
N GLU A 78 -10.84 -2.21 7.11
CA GLU A 78 -11.60 -3.18 7.91
C GLU A 78 -12.21 -4.29 7.05
N GLY A 79 -11.97 -5.54 7.44
CA GLY A 79 -12.47 -6.73 6.74
C GLY A 79 -11.69 -7.11 5.48
N GLU A 80 -10.71 -6.34 5.07
CA GLU A 80 -9.81 -6.72 3.97
C GLU A 80 -8.70 -7.64 4.47
N PRO A 81 -8.33 -8.70 3.72
CA PRO A 81 -7.26 -9.62 4.10
C PRO A 81 -5.86 -9.11 3.70
N TYR A 82 -5.76 -7.86 3.28
CA TYR A 82 -4.55 -7.27 2.74
C TYR A 82 -3.77 -6.50 3.80
N GLU A 83 -2.49 -6.30 3.57
CA GLU A 83 -1.67 -5.52 4.45
C GLU A 83 -1.33 -4.14 3.90
N SER A 84 -1.22 -3.18 4.79
CA SER A 84 -0.67 -1.86 4.53
C SER A 84 -0.01 -1.36 5.83
N PRO A 85 1.30 -1.04 5.82
CA PRO A 85 2.22 -0.97 4.69
C PRO A 85 2.62 -2.35 4.15
N LEU A 86 3.27 -2.36 2.99
CA LEU A 86 3.74 -3.60 2.36
C LEU A 86 4.95 -4.18 3.11
N ALA A 87 4.84 -5.42 3.57
CA ALA A 87 6.02 -6.13 4.06
C ALA A 87 6.91 -6.59 2.89
N PRO A 88 8.22 -6.79 3.13
CA PRO A 88 8.93 -6.62 4.41
C PRO A 88 9.50 -5.21 4.63
N PHE A 89 9.51 -4.32 3.63
CA PHE A 89 10.28 -3.08 3.63
C PHE A 89 9.43 -1.82 3.82
N GLY A 90 8.12 -1.91 3.69
CA GLY A 90 7.24 -0.76 3.84
C GLY A 90 7.02 -0.37 5.30
N GLY A 91 6.86 0.92 5.53
CA GLY A 91 6.61 1.51 6.82
C GLY A 91 5.67 2.72 6.72
N ILE A 92 5.82 3.65 7.66
CA ILE A 92 4.99 4.85 7.74
C ILE A 92 5.11 5.79 6.52
N GLU A 93 6.18 5.67 5.74
CA GLU A 93 6.38 6.40 4.48
C GLU A 93 5.36 6.01 3.40
N GLN A 94 4.72 4.84 3.53
CA GLN A 94 3.69 4.38 2.61
C GLN A 94 2.30 4.98 2.88
N PHE A 95 2.23 5.97 3.78
CA PHE A 95 1.02 6.72 4.10
C PHE A 95 1.26 8.21 4.05
N ASP A 96 0.25 8.96 3.65
CA ASP A 96 0.25 10.40 3.82
C ASP A 96 -1.15 10.96 4.08
N TRP A 97 -1.21 12.07 4.83
CA TRP A 97 -2.44 12.80 5.11
C TRP A 97 -2.68 13.89 4.09
N SER A 98 -3.93 14.04 3.65
CA SER A 98 -4.32 15.26 2.96
C SER A 98 -4.16 16.49 3.87
N LYS A 99 -3.89 17.64 3.27
CA LYS A 99 -3.69 18.90 3.98
C LYS A 99 -4.87 19.27 4.91
N ASP A 100 -6.08 18.94 4.53
CA ASP A 100 -7.31 19.20 5.29
C ASP A 100 -7.61 18.14 6.36
N SER A 101 -6.73 17.14 6.52
CA SER A 101 -6.86 16.05 7.50
C SER A 101 -8.11 15.18 7.32
N LYS A 102 -8.67 15.12 6.09
CA LYS A 102 -9.88 14.37 5.79
C LYS A 102 -9.63 13.09 5.01
N GLN A 103 -8.48 12.96 4.38
CA GLN A 103 -8.14 11.82 3.56
C GLN A 103 -6.77 11.25 3.93
N ILE A 104 -6.62 9.96 3.68
CA ILE A 104 -5.35 9.24 3.83
C ILE A 104 -5.06 8.56 2.52
N ALA A 105 -3.90 8.83 1.95
CA ALA A 105 -3.33 8.05 0.89
C ALA A 105 -2.49 6.92 1.49
N TYR A 106 -2.62 5.73 0.95
CA TYR A 106 -1.87 4.57 1.42
C TYR A 106 -1.51 3.62 0.30
N THR A 107 -0.40 2.92 0.46
CA THR A 107 0.04 1.85 -0.43
C THR A 107 -0.59 0.52 0.00
N CYS A 108 -1.14 -0.23 -0.95
CA CYS A 108 -1.61 -1.58 -0.68
C CYS A 108 -1.48 -2.47 -1.93
N ARG A 109 -1.17 -3.75 -1.73
CA ARG A 109 -1.22 -4.78 -2.77
C ARG A 109 -2.39 -5.71 -2.47
N LYS A 110 -3.51 -5.50 -3.16
CA LYS A 110 -4.76 -6.25 -2.93
C LYS A 110 -4.73 -7.62 -3.60
N LYS A 111 -3.83 -8.48 -3.15
CA LYS A 111 -3.66 -9.86 -3.61
C LYS A 111 -3.48 -10.79 -2.41
N GLU A 112 -3.83 -12.06 -2.60
CA GLU A 112 -3.76 -13.08 -1.56
C GLU A 112 -2.95 -14.30 -2.01
N GLY A 113 -2.44 -15.05 -1.04
CA GLY A 113 -1.78 -16.33 -1.25
C GLY A 113 -0.58 -16.24 -2.19
N VAL A 114 -0.51 -17.18 -3.12
CA VAL A 114 0.58 -17.25 -4.10
C VAL A 114 0.62 -16.01 -5.00
N LYS A 115 -0.53 -15.41 -5.33
CA LYS A 115 -0.57 -14.19 -6.15
C LYS A 115 0.16 -13.04 -5.46
N TYR A 116 0.03 -12.93 -4.14
CA TYR A 116 0.78 -11.94 -3.37
C TYR A 116 2.29 -12.14 -3.48
N ALA A 117 2.75 -13.39 -3.44
CA ALA A 117 4.17 -13.71 -3.46
C ALA A 117 4.86 -13.47 -4.80
N VAL A 118 4.12 -13.56 -5.92
CA VAL A 118 4.68 -13.46 -7.27
C VAL A 118 4.46 -12.11 -7.95
N SER A 119 3.60 -11.26 -7.39
CA SER A 119 3.25 -9.96 -7.96
C SER A 119 3.90 -8.83 -7.19
N THR A 120 4.32 -7.79 -7.89
CA THR A 120 4.75 -6.51 -7.34
C THR A 120 3.69 -5.42 -7.51
N ASP A 121 2.52 -5.77 -8.05
CA ASP A 121 1.43 -4.86 -8.38
C ASP A 121 0.76 -4.31 -7.11
N SER A 122 1.28 -3.21 -6.60
CA SER A 122 0.69 -2.40 -5.54
C SER A 122 0.17 -1.09 -6.09
N ASP A 123 -0.87 -0.57 -5.48
CA ASP A 123 -1.52 0.67 -5.88
C ASP A 123 -1.57 1.68 -4.74
N ILE A 124 -1.78 2.95 -5.10
CA ILE A 124 -2.08 4.02 -4.16
C ILE A 124 -3.59 4.15 -4.03
N PHE A 125 -4.07 3.94 -2.83
CA PHE A 125 -5.47 4.10 -2.46
C PHE A 125 -5.68 5.40 -1.67
N LEU A 126 -6.81 6.03 -1.89
CA LEU A 126 -7.21 7.23 -1.17
C LEU A 126 -8.48 6.94 -0.37
N TYR A 127 -8.36 6.91 0.95
CA TYR A 127 -9.48 6.72 1.88
C TYR A 127 -10.00 8.07 2.37
N ASN A 128 -11.30 8.28 2.31
CA ASN A 128 -11.97 9.47 2.82
C ASN A 128 -12.65 9.16 4.17
N LEU A 129 -12.24 9.86 5.23
CA LEU A 129 -12.70 9.64 6.60
C LEU A 129 -14.18 9.98 6.82
N GLU A 130 -14.72 10.93 6.06
CA GLU A 130 -16.12 11.37 6.20
C GLU A 130 -17.07 10.41 5.49
N THR A 131 -16.73 10.02 4.25
CA THR A 131 -17.57 9.14 3.43
C THR A 131 -17.29 7.66 3.64
N LYS A 132 -16.15 7.33 4.27
CA LYS A 132 -15.63 5.97 4.45
C LYS A 132 -15.45 5.22 3.12
N LYS A 133 -15.15 5.94 2.05
CA LYS A 133 -14.93 5.37 0.71
C LYS A 133 -13.47 5.38 0.36
N THR A 134 -13.04 4.33 -0.31
CA THR A 134 -11.71 4.19 -0.89
C THR A 134 -11.78 4.29 -2.40
N VAL A 135 -10.79 4.96 -3.00
CA VAL A 135 -10.60 5.07 -4.45
C VAL A 135 -9.18 4.62 -4.77
N ASN A 136 -9.02 3.82 -5.82
CA ASN A 136 -7.72 3.51 -6.39
C ASN A 136 -7.30 4.65 -7.33
N LEU A 137 -6.13 5.25 -7.10
CA LEU A 137 -5.61 6.35 -7.94
C LEU A 137 -4.78 5.84 -9.12
N CYS A 138 -4.31 4.60 -9.06
CA CYS A 138 -3.41 4.04 -10.06
C CYS A 138 -4.16 3.45 -11.24
N LYS A 139 -5.31 2.82 -10.99
CA LYS A 139 -6.10 2.10 -11.99
C LYS A 139 -7.50 2.69 -12.17
N PRO A 140 -8.11 2.55 -13.36
CA PRO A 140 -9.50 2.98 -13.58
C PRO A 140 -10.47 2.14 -12.72
N ALA A 141 -11.64 2.69 -12.42
CA ALA A 141 -12.63 2.05 -11.56
C ALA A 141 -13.20 0.73 -12.14
N ASP A 142 -13.15 0.58 -13.45
CA ASP A 142 -13.59 -0.59 -14.21
C ASP A 142 -12.44 -1.55 -14.55
N TYR A 143 -11.26 -1.34 -13.97
CA TYR A 143 -10.14 -2.26 -14.17
C TYR A 143 -10.49 -3.65 -13.66
N VAL A 144 -10.26 -4.64 -14.52
CA VAL A 144 -10.40 -6.05 -14.20
C VAL A 144 -9.02 -6.69 -14.21
N GLU A 145 -8.62 -7.23 -13.07
CA GLU A 145 -7.36 -7.96 -12.99
C GLU A 145 -7.42 -9.22 -13.88
N PRO A 146 -6.41 -9.43 -14.74
CA PRO A 146 -6.37 -10.61 -15.59
C PRO A 146 -6.22 -11.87 -14.76
N GLU A 147 -6.92 -12.93 -15.19
CA GLU A 147 -6.77 -14.24 -14.58
C GLU A 147 -5.39 -14.83 -14.91
N ILE A 148 -4.72 -15.31 -13.88
CA ILE A 148 -3.45 -16.02 -13.99
C ILE A 148 -3.70 -17.48 -13.60
N ASP A 149 -3.36 -18.39 -14.51
CA ASP A 149 -3.42 -19.82 -14.22
C ASP A 149 -2.22 -20.24 -13.36
N MET A 150 -2.44 -20.29 -12.05
CA MET A 150 -1.41 -20.64 -11.07
C MET A 150 -0.93 -22.09 -11.14
N THR A 151 -1.56 -22.93 -11.96
CA THR A 151 -1.08 -24.30 -12.22
C THR A 151 0.01 -24.36 -13.28
N LYS A 152 0.22 -23.27 -14.02
CA LYS A 152 1.25 -23.14 -15.04
C LYS A 152 2.40 -22.25 -14.58
N THR A 153 3.55 -22.45 -15.20
CA THR A 153 4.70 -21.58 -14.98
C THR A 153 4.39 -20.16 -15.46
N LEU A 154 4.49 -19.16 -14.60
CA LEU A 154 4.21 -17.76 -14.90
C LEU A 154 5.00 -17.26 -16.12
N ARG A 155 6.26 -17.67 -16.26
CA ARG A 155 7.13 -17.33 -17.39
C ARG A 155 6.54 -17.67 -18.76
N ASN A 156 5.67 -18.66 -18.83
CA ASN A 156 5.08 -19.15 -20.09
C ASN A 156 3.67 -18.61 -20.31
N GLN A 157 3.15 -17.80 -19.42
CA GLN A 157 1.84 -17.18 -19.55
C GLN A 157 1.97 -15.77 -20.10
N LYS A 158 1.22 -15.46 -21.14
CA LYS A 158 1.01 -14.08 -21.57
C LYS A 158 -0.14 -13.52 -20.73
N VAL A 159 0.18 -12.64 -19.79
CA VAL A 159 -0.83 -11.88 -19.06
C VAL A 159 -1.18 -10.66 -19.91
N ASN A 160 -2.39 -10.63 -20.43
CA ASN A 160 -2.88 -9.49 -21.20
C ASN A 160 -3.56 -8.53 -20.21
N HIS A 161 -2.83 -7.52 -19.78
CA HIS A 161 -3.42 -6.42 -19.04
C HIS A 161 -4.30 -5.58 -19.97
N GLN A 162 -5.35 -5.01 -19.40
CA GLN A 162 -6.19 -4.04 -20.07
C GLN A 162 -5.34 -2.83 -20.50
N ASP A 163 -5.54 -2.33 -21.72
CA ASP A 163 -4.88 -1.11 -22.17
C ASP A 163 -5.35 0.09 -21.34
N GLY A 164 -4.42 0.92 -20.88
CA GLY A 164 -4.73 2.08 -20.07
C GLY A 164 -3.50 2.84 -19.59
N ASP A 165 -3.73 4.03 -19.03
CA ASP A 165 -2.69 4.84 -18.40
C ASP A 165 -2.49 4.39 -16.95
N PHE A 166 -1.96 3.20 -16.76
CA PHE A 166 -1.61 2.64 -15.46
C PHE A 166 -0.41 1.70 -15.56
N ASN A 167 0.23 1.44 -14.44
CA ASN A 167 1.27 0.44 -14.29
C ASN A 167 0.76 -0.74 -13.48
N VAL A 168 1.50 -1.82 -13.53
CA VAL A 168 1.22 -3.08 -12.81
C VAL A 168 2.43 -3.53 -11.97
N GLY A 169 3.39 -2.64 -11.77
CA GLY A 169 4.49 -2.81 -10.84
C GLY A 169 4.20 -2.13 -9.50
N TYR A 170 5.24 -1.86 -8.73
CA TYR A 170 5.10 -1.12 -7.47
C TYR A 170 4.66 0.32 -7.72
N ASP A 171 3.56 0.73 -7.08
CA ASP A 171 3.19 2.11 -6.80
C ASP A 171 3.24 2.30 -5.28
N VAL A 172 4.19 3.10 -4.79
CA VAL A 172 4.51 3.20 -3.35
C VAL A 172 4.82 4.63 -2.91
N ASN A 173 4.80 4.86 -1.60
CA ASN A 173 5.27 6.08 -0.94
C ASN A 173 4.54 7.35 -1.41
N PRO A 174 3.20 7.42 -1.29
CA PRO A 174 2.43 8.59 -1.70
C PRO A 174 2.75 9.81 -0.84
N LYS A 175 2.84 11.00 -1.49
CA LYS A 175 2.99 12.29 -0.79
C LYS A 175 2.11 13.36 -1.43
N PHE A 176 1.21 13.96 -0.67
CA PHE A 176 0.41 15.10 -1.14
C PHE A 176 1.27 16.33 -1.37
N SER A 177 0.93 17.13 -2.38
CA SER A 177 1.48 18.47 -2.51
C SER A 177 1.01 19.37 -1.35
N PRO A 178 1.81 20.36 -0.93
CA PRO A 178 1.44 21.27 0.18
C PRO A 178 0.12 22.03 -0.03
N ASP A 179 -0.28 22.28 -1.28
CA ASP A 179 -1.57 22.90 -1.60
C ASP A 179 -2.74 21.90 -1.70
N GLY A 180 -2.47 20.60 -1.70
CA GLY A 180 -3.44 19.51 -1.76
C GLY A 180 -4.04 19.27 -3.16
N LYS A 181 -3.50 19.89 -4.21
CA LYS A 181 -4.02 19.73 -5.58
C LYS A 181 -3.46 18.51 -6.30
N TYR A 182 -2.30 18.03 -5.84
CA TYR A 182 -1.59 16.92 -6.44
C TYR A 182 -1.22 15.90 -5.36
N ILE A 183 -0.98 14.68 -5.81
CA ILE A 183 -0.29 13.66 -5.06
C ILE A 183 0.75 13.02 -5.97
N ALA A 184 1.92 12.71 -5.42
CA ALA A 184 2.96 12.01 -6.15
C ALA A 184 3.25 10.68 -5.49
N TRP A 185 3.81 9.74 -6.23
CA TRP A 185 4.30 8.45 -5.72
C TRP A 185 5.40 7.89 -6.61
N GLN A 186 6.17 6.97 -6.07
CA GLN A 186 7.16 6.20 -6.81
C GLN A 186 6.46 5.06 -7.55
N SER A 187 6.83 4.84 -8.83
CA SER A 187 6.09 3.93 -9.72
C SER A 187 7.02 3.11 -10.59
N MET A 188 6.91 1.78 -10.48
CA MET A 188 7.52 0.81 -11.38
C MET A 188 6.49 0.34 -12.41
N LYS A 189 6.98 -0.09 -13.58
CA LYS A 189 6.10 -0.36 -14.72
C LYS A 189 5.60 -1.80 -14.77
N HIS A 190 6.43 -2.77 -14.43
CA HIS A 190 6.16 -4.17 -14.73
C HIS A 190 5.90 -5.00 -13.48
N ASP A 191 4.89 -5.86 -13.55
CA ASP A 191 4.59 -6.80 -12.48
C ASP A 191 5.69 -7.89 -12.36
N GLY A 192 6.04 -8.23 -11.11
CA GLY A 192 7.01 -9.25 -10.78
C GLY A 192 8.48 -8.84 -10.96
N TYR A 193 8.77 -7.57 -11.21
CA TYR A 193 10.12 -7.05 -11.40
C TYR A 193 10.52 -6.09 -10.27
N GLU A 194 11.14 -6.60 -9.23
CA GLU A 194 11.62 -5.80 -8.09
C GLU A 194 12.79 -4.87 -8.45
N SER A 195 13.47 -5.15 -9.55
CA SER A 195 14.58 -4.34 -10.09
C SER A 195 14.18 -3.42 -11.24
N ASP A 196 12.88 -3.21 -11.46
CA ASP A 196 12.41 -2.25 -12.46
C ASP A 196 12.75 -0.82 -12.05
N ARG A 197 12.81 0.07 -13.04
CA ARG A 197 13.13 1.47 -12.78
C ARG A 197 12.02 2.15 -11.98
N ASN A 198 12.39 2.69 -10.84
CA ASN A 198 11.49 3.43 -9.97
C ASN A 198 11.36 4.87 -10.45
N ARG A 199 10.24 5.20 -11.06
CA ARG A 199 9.91 6.51 -11.63
C ARG A 199 9.08 7.32 -10.65
N LEU A 200 8.88 8.60 -10.94
CA LEU A 200 8.02 9.48 -10.15
C LEU A 200 6.76 9.82 -10.94
N CYS A 201 5.60 9.44 -10.41
CA CYS A 201 4.28 9.75 -10.95
C CYS A 201 3.64 10.90 -10.16
N VAL A 202 2.99 11.82 -10.85
CA VAL A 202 2.19 12.92 -10.27
C VAL A 202 0.76 12.81 -10.77
N TYR A 203 -0.19 12.78 -9.85
CA TYR A 203 -1.63 12.76 -10.13
C TYR A 203 -2.24 14.11 -9.76
N GLU A 204 -3.03 14.68 -10.68
CA GLU A 204 -3.77 15.92 -10.49
C GLU A 204 -5.21 15.63 -10.15
N PHE A 205 -5.67 16.04 -8.96
CA PHE A 205 -7.03 15.73 -8.49
C PHE A 205 -8.14 16.39 -9.32
N SER A 206 -7.88 17.57 -9.92
CA SER A 206 -8.89 18.30 -10.69
C SER A 206 -9.22 17.65 -12.02
N THR A 207 -8.28 16.92 -12.61
CA THR A 207 -8.39 16.34 -13.95
C THR A 207 -8.34 14.81 -13.95
N GLY A 208 -7.84 14.20 -12.87
CA GLY A 208 -7.54 12.77 -12.81
C GLY A 208 -6.34 12.35 -13.64
N LYS A 209 -5.57 13.34 -14.16
CA LYS A 209 -4.44 13.06 -15.05
C LYS A 209 -3.22 12.61 -14.24
N LYS A 210 -2.56 11.55 -14.71
CA LYS A 210 -1.24 11.11 -14.27
C LYS A 210 -0.16 11.63 -15.21
N THR A 211 0.97 12.04 -14.66
CA THR A 211 2.13 12.49 -15.41
C THR A 211 3.37 11.88 -14.78
N TYR A 212 4.15 11.17 -15.58
CA TYR A 212 5.45 10.65 -15.16
C TYR A 212 6.48 11.73 -15.36
N VAL A 213 6.98 12.26 -14.27
CA VAL A 213 8.04 13.29 -14.28
C VAL A 213 9.41 12.63 -14.26
N ALA A 214 10.41 13.35 -14.74
CA ALA A 214 11.80 12.86 -14.85
C ALA A 214 11.97 11.58 -15.72
N GLU A 215 11.11 11.37 -16.74
CA GLU A 215 11.23 10.25 -17.69
C GLU A 215 12.60 10.16 -18.38
N GLN A 216 13.29 11.29 -18.53
CA GLN A 216 14.63 11.37 -19.11
C GLN A 216 15.75 10.99 -18.13
N PHE A 217 15.41 10.83 -16.85
CA PHE A 217 16.36 10.39 -15.83
C PHE A 217 16.52 8.88 -15.91
N ASP A 218 17.69 8.44 -16.35
CA ASP A 218 17.97 7.01 -16.63
C ASP A 218 18.46 6.27 -15.36
N SER A 219 17.80 6.50 -14.24
CA SER A 219 18.06 5.79 -12.99
C SER A 219 16.84 5.80 -12.08
N ASN A 220 16.97 5.24 -10.88
CA ASN A 220 15.89 5.17 -9.90
C ASN A 220 15.68 6.51 -9.19
N VAL A 221 14.42 6.79 -8.86
CA VAL A 221 14.06 7.79 -7.85
C VAL A 221 13.98 7.06 -6.52
N ASP A 222 14.96 7.27 -5.64
CA ASP A 222 15.07 6.57 -4.36
C ASP A 222 14.22 7.20 -3.26
N ASP A 223 14.14 8.54 -3.25
CA ASP A 223 13.23 9.31 -2.39
C ASP A 223 12.93 10.66 -3.04
N TYR A 224 11.88 11.32 -2.58
CA TYR A 224 11.46 12.60 -3.11
C TYR A 224 10.70 13.45 -2.10
N VAL A 225 10.63 14.76 -2.35
CA VAL A 225 9.86 15.70 -1.53
C VAL A 225 9.26 16.82 -2.40
N TRP A 226 8.05 17.24 -2.07
CA TRP A 226 7.46 18.43 -2.64
C TRP A 226 8.14 19.70 -2.11
N ALA A 227 8.43 20.64 -3.00
CA ALA A 227 8.78 21.99 -2.60
C ALA A 227 7.58 22.70 -1.94
N PRO A 228 7.79 23.64 -1.02
CA PRO A 228 6.70 24.40 -0.38
C PRO A 228 5.78 25.15 -1.35
N ASN A 229 6.25 25.43 -2.55
CA ASN A 229 5.47 26.10 -3.61
C ASN A 229 4.47 25.16 -4.32
N SER A 230 4.48 23.87 -4.04
CA SER A 230 3.65 22.82 -4.67
C SER A 230 3.81 22.68 -6.20
N LYS A 231 4.91 23.22 -6.75
CA LYS A 231 5.19 23.17 -8.19
C LYS A 231 6.40 22.34 -8.54
N ASP A 232 7.34 22.32 -7.62
CA ASP A 232 8.62 21.64 -7.82
C ASP A 232 8.69 20.39 -6.93
N LEU A 233 9.35 19.36 -7.45
CA LEU A 233 9.71 18.14 -6.74
C LEU A 233 11.22 18.03 -6.72
N TYR A 234 11.77 17.76 -5.54
CA TYR A 234 13.17 17.38 -5.39
C TYR A 234 13.22 15.87 -5.16
N PHE A 235 14.15 15.20 -5.80
CA PHE A 235 14.34 13.78 -5.61
C PHE A 235 15.82 13.41 -5.50
N ILE A 236 16.07 12.26 -4.88
CA ILE A 236 17.36 11.61 -4.82
C ILE A 236 17.31 10.44 -5.81
N GLY A 237 18.36 10.30 -6.59
CA GLY A 237 18.51 9.18 -7.52
C GLY A 237 19.97 8.81 -7.67
N CYS A 238 20.25 7.50 -7.87
CA CYS A 238 21.59 6.94 -8.04
C CYS A 238 21.76 6.35 -9.42
#